data_479dac731355ce418c903df3fa7997d5
#
_entry.id   479dac731355ce418c903df3fa7997d5
#
_cell.length_a   1.000
_cell.length_b   1.000
_cell.length_c   1.000
_cell.angle_alpha   90.00
_cell.angle_beta   90.00
_cell.angle_gamma   90.00
#
_symmetry.space_group_name_H-M   'P 1'
#
loop_
_entity.id
_entity.type
_entity.pdbx_description
1 polymer ?
#
loop_
_entity_poly.entity_id
_entity_poly.type
_entity_poly.pdbx_seq_one_letter_code
_entity_poly.pdbx_strand_id
1 'polypeptide(L)' 'MDNKVRQITFNIYADSEEEAEKGRKAIVKFINIMGQHGAMVSGQKLDEAVSKLNDCPFITSQIIKFFKQ' A
#
# COMPACT_ATOMS: atom_id res chain seq x y z
N MET A 1 5.95 20.30 10.32
CA MET A 1 4.97 19.27 9.96
C MET A 1 5.02 18.16 11.00
N ASP A 2 3.90 17.84 11.57
CA ASP A 2 3.83 16.80 12.61
C ASP A 2 3.85 15.41 11.98
N ASN A 3 4.91 14.67 12.22
CA ASN A 3 5.00 13.28 11.79
C ASN A 3 4.47 12.36 12.88
N LYS A 4 3.20 12.55 13.23
CA LYS A 4 2.57 11.72 14.24
C LYS A 4 2.06 10.43 13.62
N VAL A 5 2.23 9.35 14.37
CA VAL A 5 1.67 8.06 13.98
C VAL A 5 0.15 8.16 14.14
N ARG A 6 -0.57 7.88 13.07
CA ARG A 6 -2.02 7.86 13.08
C ARG A 6 -2.50 6.51 12.60
N GLN A 7 -3.48 5.97 13.28
CA GLN A 7 -4.11 4.73 12.86
C GLN A 7 -5.19 5.03 11.84
N ILE A 8 -5.15 4.32 10.72
CA ILE A 8 -6.17 4.43 9.69
C ILE A 8 -6.80 3.06 9.46
N THR A 9 -8.03 3.06 8.99
CA THR A 9 -8.77 1.82 8.74
C THR A 9 -9.26 1.81 7.30
N PHE A 10 -9.13 0.65 6.66
CA PHE A 10 -9.63 0.46 5.31
C PHE A 10 -10.05 -0.99 5.13
N ASN A 11 -10.80 -1.25 4.08
CA ASN A 11 -11.33 -2.58 3.79
C ASN A 11 -10.60 -3.22 2.62
N ILE A 12 -10.39 -4.52 2.72
CA ILE A 12 -9.88 -5.31 1.61
C ILE A 12 -10.81 -6.50 1.39
N TYR A 13 -10.74 -7.07 0.20
CA TYR A 13 -11.49 -8.28 -0.10
C TYR A 13 -10.70 -9.49 0.37
N ALA A 14 -11.34 -10.37 1.12
CA ALA A 14 -10.72 -11.58 1.63
C ALA A 14 -11.77 -12.65 1.81
N ASP A 15 -11.42 -13.89 1.47
CA ASP A 15 -12.34 -15.03 1.60
C ASP A 15 -12.40 -15.59 3.02
N SER A 16 -11.44 -15.23 3.85
CA SER A 16 -11.35 -15.74 5.21
C SER A 16 -10.58 -14.75 6.07
N GLU A 17 -10.64 -14.95 7.38
CA GLU A 17 -9.85 -14.14 8.31
C GLU A 17 -8.36 -14.36 8.12
N GLU A 18 -7.97 -15.58 7.75
CA GLU A 18 -6.57 -15.89 7.48
C GLU A 18 -6.05 -15.07 6.29
N GLU A 19 -6.84 -14.97 5.23
CA GLU A 19 -6.48 -14.18 4.07
C GLU A 19 -6.44 -12.69 4.39
N ALA A 20 -7.39 -12.20 5.19
CA ALA A 20 -7.40 -10.82 5.65
C ALA A 20 -6.14 -10.50 6.45
N GLU A 21 -5.71 -11.44 7.29
CA GLU A 21 -4.50 -11.28 8.10
C GLU A 21 -3.26 -11.22 7.21
N LYS A 22 -3.21 -12.01 6.15
CA LYS A 22 -2.11 -11.94 5.17
C LYS A 22 -2.02 -10.56 4.54
N GLY A 23 -3.17 -9.99 4.17
CA GLY A 23 -3.21 -8.65 3.61
C GLY A 23 -2.71 -7.60 4.58
N ARG A 24 -3.14 -7.68 5.83
CA ARG A 24 -2.71 -6.77 6.88
C ARG A 24 -1.19 -6.85 7.09
N LYS A 25 -0.68 -8.06 7.18
CA LYS A 25 0.77 -8.28 7.38
C LYS A 25 1.58 -7.78 6.20
N ALA A 26 1.04 -7.92 4.98
CA ALA A 26 1.74 -7.45 3.78
C ALA A 26 1.90 -5.94 3.79
N ILE A 27 0.89 -5.20 4.23
CA ILE A 27 0.95 -3.75 4.31
C ILE A 27 1.97 -3.32 5.38
N VAL A 28 1.94 -3.96 6.55
CA VAL A 28 2.91 -3.69 7.60
C VAL A 28 4.32 -3.98 7.11
N LYS A 29 4.50 -5.10 6.40
CA LYS A 29 5.79 -5.47 5.83
C LYS A 29 6.28 -4.41 4.82
N PHE A 30 5.39 -3.90 3.99
CA PHE A 30 5.73 -2.85 3.05
C PHE A 30 6.27 -1.62 3.76
N ILE A 31 5.56 -1.17 4.81
CA ILE A 31 5.98 -0.01 5.59
C ILE A 31 7.34 -0.24 6.23
N ASN A 32 7.56 -1.45 6.77
CA ASN A 32 8.82 -1.80 7.42
C ASN A 32 9.98 -1.86 6.42
N ILE A 33 9.73 -2.39 5.22
CA ILE A 33 10.73 -2.44 4.16
C ILE A 33 11.14 -1.03 3.75
N MET A 34 10.18 -0.14 3.60
CA MET A 34 10.47 1.25 3.28
C MET A 34 11.32 1.90 4.37
N GLY A 35 10.99 1.62 5.64
CA GLY A 35 11.77 2.11 6.76
C GLY A 35 13.21 1.62 6.76
N GLN A 36 13.43 0.36 6.38
CA GLN A 36 14.77 -0.21 6.28
C GLN A 36 15.63 0.51 5.23
N HIS A 37 14.99 1.06 4.22
CA HIS A 37 15.67 1.83 3.17
C HIS A 37 15.69 3.33 3.46
N GLY A 38 15.33 3.71 4.67
CA GLY A 38 15.35 5.11 5.08
C GLY A 38 14.18 5.93 4.54
N ALA A 39 13.14 5.26 4.06
CA ALA A 39 11.96 5.94 3.50
C ALA A 39 10.82 5.92 4.49
N MET A 40 10.20 7.07 4.70
CA MET A 40 9.03 7.19 5.57
C MET A 40 7.77 7.15 4.71
N VAL A 41 6.86 6.23 5.02
CA VAL A 41 5.58 6.16 4.34
C VAL A 41 4.64 7.15 5.04
N SER A 42 4.54 8.35 4.48
CA SER A 42 3.61 9.37 4.97
C SER A 42 2.38 9.39 4.06
N GLY A 43 1.29 9.97 4.57
CA GLY A 43 0.06 10.09 3.77
C GLY A 43 0.28 10.85 2.47
N GLN A 44 1.04 11.94 2.53
CA GLN A 44 1.33 12.74 1.35
C GLN A 44 2.18 11.98 0.33
N LYS A 45 3.22 11.31 0.79
CA LYS A 45 4.09 10.53 -0.10
C LYS A 45 3.36 9.39 -0.75
N LEU A 46 2.49 8.73 0.02
CA LEU A 46 1.67 7.64 -0.50
C LEU A 46 0.72 8.15 -1.57
N ASP A 47 0.09 9.29 -1.33
CA ASP A 47 -0.82 9.91 -2.31
C ASP A 47 -0.07 10.25 -3.60
N GLU A 48 1.12 10.83 -3.49
CA GLU A 48 1.94 11.16 -4.66
C GLU A 48 2.34 9.91 -5.44
N ALA A 49 2.71 8.85 -4.73
CA ALA A 49 3.11 7.59 -5.36
C ALA A 49 1.95 6.97 -6.13
N VAL A 50 0.76 6.97 -5.54
CA VAL A 50 -0.45 6.44 -6.20
C VAL A 50 -0.82 7.29 -7.41
N SER A 51 -0.68 8.61 -7.29
CA SER A 51 -0.95 9.51 -8.42
C SER A 51 0.00 9.25 -9.58
N LYS A 52 1.28 9.05 -9.29
CA LYS A 52 2.26 8.70 -10.33
C LYS A 52 1.94 7.36 -10.99
N LEU A 53 1.48 6.41 -10.20
CA LEU A 53 1.07 5.11 -10.73
C LEU A 53 -0.07 5.27 -11.72
N ASN A 54 -1.03 6.12 -11.39
CA ASN A 54 -2.18 6.39 -12.28
C ASN A 54 -1.74 7.06 -13.58
N ASP A 55 -0.63 7.81 -13.56
CA ASP A 55 -0.10 8.49 -14.74
C ASP A 55 0.78 7.59 -15.61
N CYS A 56 1.01 6.35 -15.20
CA CYS A 56 1.82 5.38 -15.94
C CYS A 56 0.95 4.22 -16.43
N PRO A 57 0.33 4.33 -17.62
CA PRO A 57 -0.63 3.32 -18.08
C PRO A 57 -0.05 1.91 -18.15
N PHE A 58 1.22 1.76 -18.50
CA PHE A 58 1.85 0.45 -18.60
C PHE A 58 1.89 -0.24 -17.23
N ILE A 59 2.37 0.48 -16.21
CA ILE A 59 2.48 -0.08 -14.86
C ILE A 59 1.10 -0.36 -14.28
N THR A 60 0.17 0.59 -14.46
CA THR A 60 -1.20 0.44 -13.98
C THR A 60 -1.86 -0.79 -14.60
N SER A 61 -1.66 -1.01 -15.90
CA SER A 61 -2.17 -2.17 -16.61
C SER A 61 -1.66 -3.47 -16.02
N GLN A 62 -0.37 -3.54 -15.71
CA GLN A 62 0.24 -4.73 -15.12
C GLN A 62 -0.35 -5.05 -13.76
N ILE A 63 -0.53 -4.04 -12.94
CA ILE A 63 -1.11 -4.20 -11.61
C ILE A 63 -2.57 -4.65 -11.71
N ILE A 64 -3.35 -4.03 -12.59
CA ILE A 64 -4.75 -4.39 -12.79
C ILE A 64 -4.86 -5.85 -13.22
N LYS A 65 -4.01 -6.29 -14.14
CA LYS A 65 -4.01 -7.69 -14.58
C LYS A 65 -3.75 -8.64 -13.42
N PHE A 66 -2.80 -8.28 -12.55
CA PHE A 66 -2.48 -9.11 -11.40
C PHE A 66 -3.70 -9.26 -10.48
N PHE A 67 -4.41 -8.18 -10.22
CA PHE A 67 -5.54 -8.21 -9.31
C PHE A 67 -6.80 -8.80 -9.92
N LYS A 68 -6.87 -8.92 -11.23
CA LYS A 68 -8.03 -9.52 -11.93
C LYS A 68 -7.89 -11.02 -12.16
N GLN A 69 -6.75 -11.57 -11.88
CA GLN A 69 -6.54 -13.03 -12.03
C GLN A 69 -7.38 -13.84 -11.08
#